data_f772b3bb8170cf334a1f0317fb406b58
#
_entry.id   f772b3bb8170cf334a1f0317fb406b58
#
_cell.length_a   1.000
_cell.length_b   1.000
_cell.length_c   1.000
_cell.angle_alpha   90.00
_cell.angle_beta   90.00
_cell.angle_gamma   90.00
#
_symmetry.space_group_name_H-M   'P 1'
#
loop_
_entity.id
_entity.type
_entity.pdbx_description
1 polymer ?
#
loop_
_entity_poly.entity_id
_entity_poly.type
_entity_poly.pdbx_seq_one_letter_code
_entity_poly.pdbx_strand_id
1 'polypeptide(L)' 'MPSGTVKWFNTTKGYGFIAPDDGGKDVFVHISAVERAGLTGLADNQKVEFELIEGRDGRQMAGDLKAV' A
#
# COMPACT_ATOMS: atom_id res chain seq x y z
N MET A 1 3.89 11.70 -5.74
CA MET A 1 3.79 10.30 -5.28
C MET A 1 2.78 9.56 -6.13
N PRO A 2 3.07 8.31 -6.51
CA PRO A 2 2.07 7.50 -7.21
C PRO A 2 0.82 7.33 -6.37
N SER A 3 -0.30 7.09 -7.03
CA SER A 3 -1.55 6.83 -6.34
C SER A 3 -2.13 5.50 -6.82
N GLY A 4 -3.02 4.94 -6.04
CA GLY A 4 -3.67 3.69 -6.37
C GLY A 4 -4.87 3.43 -5.49
N THR A 5 -5.47 2.28 -5.73
CA THR A 5 -6.66 1.85 -5.00
C THR A 5 -6.33 0.56 -4.26
N VAL A 6 -6.67 0.51 -2.98
CA VAL A 6 -6.44 -0.69 -2.17
C VAL A 6 -7.32 -1.82 -2.71
N LYS A 7 -6.70 -2.93 -3.09
CA LYS A 7 -7.45 -4.11 -3.52
C LYS A 7 -8.04 -4.84 -2.31
N TRP A 8 -7.19 -5.07 -1.32
CA TRP A 8 -7.61 -5.63 -0.05
C TRP A 8 -6.49 -5.42 0.96
N PHE A 9 -6.85 -5.44 2.23
CA PHE A 9 -5.88 -5.34 3.30
C PHE A 9 -6.36 -6.17 4.48
N ASN A 10 -5.46 -6.96 5.07
CA ASN A 10 -5.78 -7.82 6.20
C ASN A 10 -4.95 -7.37 7.40
N THR A 11 -5.61 -6.75 8.38
CA THR A 11 -4.93 -6.24 9.57
C THR A 11 -4.41 -7.37 10.45
N THR A 12 -5.06 -8.52 10.43
CA THR A 12 -4.62 -9.67 11.21
C THR A 12 -3.32 -10.24 10.67
N LYS A 13 -3.21 -10.38 9.35
CA LYS A 13 -1.98 -10.84 8.71
C LYS A 13 -0.94 -9.74 8.59
N GLY A 14 -1.39 -8.49 8.57
CA GLY A 14 -0.49 -7.34 8.55
C GLY A 14 -0.01 -6.93 7.17
N TYR A 15 -0.77 -7.22 6.11
CA TYR A 15 -0.39 -6.80 4.77
C TYR A 15 -1.58 -6.76 3.82
N GLY A 16 -1.36 -6.15 2.67
CA GLY A 16 -2.36 -6.09 1.62
C GLY A 16 -1.73 -5.66 0.32
N PHE A 17 -2.56 -5.34 -0.66
CA PHE A 17 -2.11 -4.94 -1.98
C PHE A 17 -2.85 -3.73 -2.48
N ILE A 18 -2.13 -2.89 -3.23
CA ILE A 18 -2.66 -1.69 -3.85
C ILE A 18 -2.54 -1.85 -5.36
N ALA A 19 -3.61 -1.56 -6.08
CA ALA A 19 -3.57 -1.52 -7.53
C ALA A 19 -3.19 -0.11 -7.97
N PRO A 20 -2.00 0.07 -8.56
CA PRO A 20 -1.58 1.42 -9.00
C PRO A 20 -2.52 1.97 -10.06
N ASP A 21 -2.75 3.28 -10.03
CA ASP A 21 -3.61 3.94 -11.01
C ASP A 21 -3.03 3.90 -12.42
N ASP A 22 -1.71 3.74 -12.55
CA ASP A 22 -1.06 3.68 -13.84
C ASP A 22 -1.18 2.31 -14.53
N GLY A 23 -1.88 1.36 -13.90
CA GLY A 23 -2.09 0.04 -14.47
C GLY A 23 -0.95 -0.93 -14.28
N GLY A 24 0.04 -0.56 -13.46
CA GLY A 24 1.18 -1.42 -13.18
C GLY A 24 0.82 -2.61 -12.29
N LYS A 25 1.83 -3.37 -11.91
CA LYS A 25 1.65 -4.52 -11.03
C LYS A 25 1.19 -4.10 -9.64
N ASP A 26 0.46 -4.97 -8.98
CA ASP A 26 0.02 -4.71 -7.62
C ASP A 26 1.21 -4.44 -6.71
N VAL A 27 1.04 -3.48 -5.81
CA VAL A 27 2.07 -3.05 -4.88
C VAL A 27 1.76 -3.63 -3.51
N PHE A 28 2.73 -4.34 -2.94
CA PHE A 28 2.60 -4.88 -1.59
C PHE A 28 2.64 -3.74 -0.57
N VAL A 29 1.79 -3.82 0.45
CA VAL A 29 1.81 -2.85 1.55
C VAL A 29 1.79 -3.61 2.87
N HIS A 30 2.76 -3.31 3.73
CA HIS A 30 2.85 -3.90 5.06
C HIS A 30 2.21 -2.98 6.09
N ILE A 31 1.70 -3.57 7.16
CA ILE A 31 1.00 -2.79 8.19
C ILE A 31 1.90 -1.73 8.83
N SER A 32 3.21 -1.95 8.85
CA SER A 32 4.13 -0.95 9.39
C SER A 32 4.06 0.36 8.61
N ALA A 33 3.86 0.29 7.29
CA ALA A 33 3.70 1.49 6.48
C ALA A 33 2.38 2.19 6.78
N VAL A 34 1.33 1.41 7.02
CA VAL A 34 0.01 1.94 7.40
C VAL A 34 0.10 2.66 8.75
N GLU A 35 0.74 2.04 9.71
CA GLU A 35 0.91 2.63 11.04
C GLU A 35 1.76 3.90 10.99
N ARG A 36 2.80 3.88 10.18
CA ARG A 36 3.66 5.04 9.99
C ARG A 36 2.90 6.23 9.42
N ALA A 37 1.88 5.95 8.60
CA ALA A 37 1.01 6.97 8.04
C ALA A 37 -0.05 7.47 9.03
N GLY A 38 -0.09 6.90 10.23
CA GLY A 38 -1.08 7.26 11.25
C GLY A 38 -2.43 6.58 11.05
N LEU A 39 -2.46 5.51 10.25
CA LEU A 39 -3.70 4.77 9.99
C LEU A 39 -3.70 3.46 10.75
N THR A 40 -4.89 2.90 10.97
CA THR A 40 -5.03 1.62 11.66
C THR A 40 -5.20 0.46 10.68
N GLY A 41 -5.53 0.75 9.45
CA GLY A 41 -5.73 -0.24 8.41
C GLY A 41 -6.21 0.45 7.15
N LEU A 42 -6.50 -0.34 6.13
CA LEU A 42 -6.98 0.18 4.85
C LEU A 42 -8.27 -0.54 4.48
N ALA A 43 -9.23 0.21 3.95
CA ALA A 43 -10.48 -0.37 3.48
C ALA A 43 -10.33 -0.84 2.03
N ASP A 44 -11.12 -1.83 1.64
CA ASP A 44 -11.17 -2.26 0.25
C ASP A 44 -11.61 -1.09 -0.63
N ASN A 45 -10.95 -0.93 -1.76
CA ASN A 45 -11.21 0.14 -2.73
C ASN A 45 -10.89 1.54 -2.22
N GLN A 46 -10.18 1.65 -1.10
CA GLN A 46 -9.76 2.95 -0.60
C GLN A 46 -8.68 3.54 -1.50
N LYS A 47 -8.81 4.84 -1.78
CA LYS A 47 -7.81 5.56 -2.58
C LYS A 47 -6.67 6.01 -1.69
N VAL A 48 -5.44 5.76 -2.12
CA VAL A 48 -4.26 6.14 -1.36
C VAL A 48 -3.16 6.65 -2.29
N GLU A 49 -2.28 7.46 -1.74
CA GLU A 49 -1.01 7.78 -2.37
C GLU A 49 0.08 7.02 -1.64
N PHE A 50 1.12 6.64 -2.36
CA PHE A 50 2.19 5.87 -1.76
C PHE A 50 3.51 6.13 -2.46
N GLU A 51 4.61 5.84 -1.75
CA GLU A 51 5.95 5.88 -2.32
C GLU A 51 6.38 4.45 -2.60
N LEU A 52 6.83 4.21 -3.83
CA LEU A 52 7.33 2.89 -4.23
C LEU A 52 8.75 2.73 -3.73
N ILE A 53 8.98 1.63 -3.00
CA ILE A 53 10.33 1.23 -2.63
C ILE A 53 10.56 -0.19 -3.07
N GLU A 54 11.81 -0.55 -3.30
CA GLU A 54 12.18 -1.89 -3.70
C GLU A 54 12.64 -2.66 -2.48
N GLY A 55 12.02 -3.81 -2.25
CA GLY A 55 12.39 -4.69 -1.14
C GLY A 55 13.64 -5.48 -1.45
N ARG A 56 14.11 -6.25 -0.46
CA ARG A 56 15.35 -7.02 -0.57
C ARG A 56 15.32 -8.05 -1.69
N ASP A 57 14.14 -8.57 -2.00
CA ASP A 57 13.97 -9.60 -3.02
C ASP A 57 13.56 -9.00 -4.37
N GLY A 58 13.66 -7.70 -4.52
CA GLY A 58 13.28 -7.02 -5.75
C GLY A 58 11.81 -6.72 -5.87
N ARG A 59 11.02 -7.01 -4.85
CA ARG A 59 9.59 -6.69 -4.88
C ARG A 59 9.35 -5.22 -4.63
N GLN A 60 8.40 -4.68 -5.36
CA GLN A 60 7.95 -3.31 -5.12
C GLN A 60 6.95 -3.29 -3.98
N MET A 61 7.14 -2.34 -3.07
CA MET A 61 6.24 -2.20 -1.94
C MET A 61 6.02 -0.72 -1.63
N ALA A 62 4.92 -0.45 -0.93
CA ALA A 62 4.61 0.91 -0.50
C ALA A 62 5.42 1.22 0.76
N GLY A 63 6.30 2.22 0.66
CA GLY A 63 7.11 2.64 1.80
C GLY A 63 6.39 3.62 2.68
N ASP A 64 5.82 4.65 2.08
CA ASP A 64 5.03 5.66 2.77
C ASP A 64 3.64 5.69 2.18
N LEU A 65 2.64 5.90 3.00
CA LEU A 65 1.26 5.98 2.58
C LEU A 65 0.63 7.28 3.01
N LYS A 66 -0.32 7.74 2.21
CA LYS A 66 -1.11 8.90 2.55
C LYS A 66 -2.53 8.65 2.08
N ALA A 67 -3.50 8.78 2.98
CA ALA A 67 -4.90 8.68 2.61
C ALA A 67 -5.31 9.90 1.80
N VAL A 68 -6.04 9.67 0.74
CA VAL A 68 -6.49 10.75 -0.13
C VAL A 68 -7.88 11.21 0.26
#